data_0963e61ce29288db4b6f607e312794af
#
_entry.id   0963e61ce29288db4b6f607e312794af
#
_cell.length_a   1.000
_cell.length_b   1.000
_cell.length_c   1.000
_cell.angle_alpha   90.00
_cell.angle_beta   90.00
_cell.angle_gamma   90.00
#
_symmetry.space_group_name_H-M   'P 1'
#
loop_
_entity.id
_entity.type
_entity.pdbx_description
1 polymer ?
#
loop_
_entity_poly.entity_id
_entity_poly.type
_entity_poly.pdbx_seq_one_letter_code
_entity_poly.pdbx_strand_id
1 'polypeptide(L)'
;MAVQLLENWLLKEQAKIQTKYRELNQISLLEPDMIFIGDSIVEYYPLQELVGTTKTIVNRGIRGYQTGLLLDNLDAHLYGDAVDQIVLLIGTNDIGKDVSMNETLDNLERVIQSIAREYPLSQIKLVSILPVNEGEEYKQTVYIRTNEKIREWNQAYEALASAYMQVDFLPIYDSLTDSEGQLQSAYTTDGLHLSVAGYQALSDALKTYLF
;
A
#
# COMPACT_ATOMS: atom_id res chain seq x y z
N MET A 1 -2.70 -29.08 2.34
CA MET A 1 -3.42 -28.99 3.64
C MET A 1 -2.93 -27.82 4.51
N ALA A 2 -1.64 -27.72 4.87
CA ALA A 2 -1.14 -26.61 5.70
C ALA A 2 -1.28 -25.23 5.01
N VAL A 3 -0.92 -25.09 3.75
CA VAL A 3 -1.06 -23.85 2.96
C VAL A 3 -2.53 -23.40 2.92
N GLN A 4 -3.45 -24.30 2.67
CA GLN A 4 -4.88 -24.00 2.59
C GLN A 4 -5.48 -23.58 3.96
N LEU A 5 -4.95 -24.13 5.05
CA LEU A 5 -5.33 -23.70 6.40
C LEU A 5 -4.84 -22.28 6.70
N LEU A 6 -3.62 -21.95 6.27
CA LEU A 6 -3.04 -20.62 6.43
C LEU A 6 -3.78 -19.57 5.59
N GLU A 7 -4.11 -19.90 4.36
CA GLU A 7 -4.91 -19.01 3.49
C GLU A 7 -6.31 -18.78 4.06
N ASN A 8 -6.99 -19.81 4.52
CA ASN A 8 -8.29 -19.69 5.16
C ASN A 8 -8.24 -18.87 6.45
N TRP A 9 -7.15 -19.00 7.23
CA TRP A 9 -6.92 -18.17 8.40
C TRP A 9 -6.74 -16.70 8.03
N LEU A 10 -5.90 -16.42 7.04
CA LEU A 10 -5.65 -15.06 6.56
C LEU A 10 -6.95 -14.37 6.09
N LEU A 11 -7.75 -15.07 5.28
CA LEU A 11 -9.04 -14.55 4.81
C LEU A 11 -10.00 -14.22 5.96
N LYS A 12 -10.03 -15.05 7.02
CA LYS A 12 -10.84 -14.78 8.21
C LYS A 12 -10.34 -13.55 8.98
N GLU A 13 -9.02 -13.37 9.11
CA GLU A 13 -8.45 -12.20 9.78
C GLU A 13 -8.71 -10.93 8.97
N GLN A 14 -8.57 -10.98 7.66
CA GLN A 14 -8.91 -9.87 6.76
C GLN A 14 -10.39 -9.47 6.92
N ALA A 15 -11.32 -10.44 6.92
CA ALA A 15 -12.74 -10.18 7.12
C ALA A 15 -13.06 -9.52 8.47
N LYS A 16 -12.36 -9.92 9.54
CA LYS A 16 -12.48 -9.26 10.86
C LYS A 16 -12.01 -7.82 10.83
N ILE A 17 -10.87 -7.55 10.16
CA ILE A 17 -10.33 -6.19 10.05
C ILE A 17 -11.27 -5.32 9.21
N GLN A 18 -11.79 -5.83 8.09
CA GLN A 18 -12.79 -5.14 7.27
C GLN A 18 -14.02 -4.75 8.09
N THR A 19 -14.59 -5.71 8.85
CA THR A 19 -15.74 -5.45 9.72
C THR A 19 -15.42 -4.36 10.75
N LYS A 20 -14.28 -4.47 11.43
CA LYS A 20 -13.80 -3.47 12.38
C LYS A 20 -13.67 -2.08 11.73
N TYR A 21 -13.12 -2.01 10.52
CA TYR A 21 -12.97 -0.71 9.84
C TYR A 21 -14.31 -0.11 9.44
N ARG A 22 -15.27 -0.91 8.93
CA ARG A 22 -16.63 -0.45 8.65
C ARG A 22 -17.34 0.08 9.90
N GLU A 23 -17.21 -0.63 11.03
CA GLU A 23 -17.77 -0.18 12.30
C GLU A 23 -17.11 1.12 12.77
N LEU A 24 -15.77 1.23 12.71
CA LEU A 24 -15.05 2.44 13.06
C LEU A 24 -15.44 3.63 12.16
N ASN A 25 -15.61 3.40 10.86
CA ASN A 25 -16.00 4.44 9.92
C ASN A 25 -17.36 5.08 10.27
N GLN A 26 -18.25 4.30 10.90
CA GLN A 26 -19.59 4.79 11.32
C GLN A 26 -19.58 5.59 12.62
N ILE A 27 -18.62 5.35 13.52
CA ILE A 27 -18.60 5.93 14.86
C ILE A 27 -17.39 6.83 15.12
N SER A 28 -16.48 6.96 14.16
CA SER A 28 -15.27 7.78 14.31
C SER A 28 -15.65 9.25 14.56
N LEU A 29 -15.02 9.83 15.56
CA LEU A 29 -15.06 11.27 15.82
C LEU A 29 -13.94 12.03 15.08
N LEU A 30 -13.07 11.31 14.38
CA LEU A 30 -11.98 11.88 13.61
C LEU A 30 -12.46 12.12 12.19
N GLU A 31 -12.31 13.34 11.69
CA GLU A 31 -12.38 13.66 10.28
C GLU A 31 -10.97 13.56 9.70
N PRO A 32 -10.70 12.60 8.81
CA PRO A 32 -9.36 12.40 8.29
C PRO A 32 -8.99 13.45 7.22
N ASP A 33 -7.84 14.10 7.40
CA ASP A 33 -7.21 14.86 6.31
C ASP A 33 -6.54 13.91 5.30
N MET A 34 -6.00 12.79 5.81
CA MET A 34 -5.32 11.77 5.00
C MET A 34 -5.73 10.37 5.40
N ILE A 35 -5.96 9.50 4.42
CA ILE A 35 -6.18 8.07 4.64
C ILE A 35 -5.12 7.27 3.89
N PHE A 36 -4.38 6.44 4.62
CA PHE A 36 -3.45 5.46 4.03
C PHE A 36 -4.16 4.13 3.86
N ILE A 37 -4.23 3.64 2.62
CA ILE A 37 -4.85 2.37 2.26
C ILE A 37 -3.84 1.47 1.55
N GLY A 38 -3.97 0.16 1.75
CA GLY A 38 -3.06 -0.81 1.16
C GLY A 38 -2.99 -2.12 1.91
N ASP A 39 -1.84 -2.75 1.85
CA ASP A 39 -1.57 -4.08 2.40
C ASP A 39 -0.88 -4.07 3.79
N SER A 40 -0.07 -5.11 4.09
CA SER A 40 0.65 -5.21 5.36
C SER A 40 1.67 -4.10 5.58
N ILE A 41 2.25 -3.54 4.53
CA ILE A 41 3.21 -2.44 4.65
C ILE A 41 2.51 -1.20 5.21
N VAL A 42 1.27 -0.94 4.77
CA VAL A 42 0.45 0.13 5.35
C VAL A 42 -0.06 -0.26 6.73
N GLU A 43 -0.59 -1.49 6.92
CA GLU A 43 -1.14 -1.92 8.21
C GLU A 43 -0.14 -1.76 9.36
N TYR A 44 1.14 -2.11 9.11
CA TYR A 44 2.19 -2.06 10.14
C TYR A 44 2.88 -0.70 10.26
N TYR A 45 2.52 0.27 9.43
CA TYR A 45 3.15 1.58 9.42
C TYR A 45 2.78 2.39 10.67
N PRO A 46 3.75 2.77 11.53
CA PRO A 46 3.50 3.61 12.70
C PRO A 46 3.38 5.10 12.29
N LEU A 47 2.34 5.41 11.51
CA LEU A 47 2.12 6.70 10.85
C LEU A 47 2.17 7.88 11.83
N GLN A 48 1.50 7.76 12.98
CA GLN A 48 1.39 8.83 13.97
C GLN A 48 2.74 9.21 14.58
N GLU A 49 3.65 8.23 14.68
CA GLU A 49 4.97 8.44 15.28
C GLU A 49 6.00 8.95 14.26
N LEU A 50 5.91 8.50 13.01
CA LEU A 50 6.96 8.74 12.01
C LEU A 50 6.64 9.86 11.02
N VAL A 51 5.38 10.11 10.71
CA VAL A 51 5.02 11.16 9.74
C VAL A 51 5.08 12.56 10.37
N GLY A 52 4.74 12.72 11.65
CA GLY A 52 4.97 13.95 12.43
C GLY A 52 4.30 15.18 11.83
N THR A 53 2.98 15.14 11.64
CA THR A 53 2.18 16.24 11.05
C THR A 53 1.09 16.71 11.99
N THR A 54 0.54 17.91 11.73
CA THR A 54 -0.68 18.41 12.35
C THR A 54 -1.96 17.88 11.71
N LYS A 55 -1.83 17.20 10.55
CA LYS A 55 -2.95 16.58 9.84
C LYS A 55 -3.45 15.34 10.56
N THR A 56 -4.75 15.10 10.51
CA THR A 56 -5.36 13.85 10.99
C THR A 56 -5.12 12.75 9.97
N ILE A 57 -4.24 11.80 10.31
CA ILE A 57 -3.90 10.68 9.44
C ILE A 57 -4.55 9.40 9.97
N VAL A 58 -5.20 8.66 9.09
CA VAL A 58 -5.84 7.38 9.41
C VAL A 58 -5.20 6.25 8.62
N ASN A 59 -4.86 5.16 9.32
CA ASN A 59 -4.36 3.93 8.72
C ASN A 59 -5.51 2.95 8.49
N ARG A 60 -5.68 2.51 7.25
CA ARG A 60 -6.65 1.52 6.79
C ARG A 60 -6.00 0.41 5.96
N GLY A 61 -4.73 0.08 6.22
CA GLY A 61 -4.05 -1.07 5.62
C GLY A 61 -4.60 -2.40 6.13
N ILE A 62 -4.59 -3.43 5.29
CA ILE A 62 -4.96 -4.81 5.66
C ILE A 62 -3.95 -5.78 5.07
N ARG A 63 -3.28 -6.54 5.93
CA ARG A 63 -2.25 -7.51 5.54
C ARG A 63 -2.73 -8.51 4.48
N GLY A 64 -1.84 -8.81 3.54
CA GLY A 64 -2.10 -9.78 2.48
C GLY A 64 -3.07 -9.29 1.39
N TYR A 65 -3.48 -8.02 1.42
CA TYR A 65 -4.36 -7.45 0.41
C TYR A 65 -3.69 -7.40 -0.95
N GLN A 66 -4.47 -7.74 -1.95
CA GLN A 66 -4.23 -7.58 -3.38
C GLN A 66 -5.17 -6.49 -3.90
N THR A 67 -4.89 -5.98 -5.07
CA THR A 67 -5.71 -4.92 -5.71
C THR A 67 -7.18 -5.32 -5.86
N GLY A 68 -7.47 -6.59 -6.19
CA GLY A 68 -8.85 -7.11 -6.28
C GLY A 68 -9.57 -7.07 -4.93
N LEU A 69 -8.91 -7.49 -3.84
CA LEU A 69 -9.52 -7.44 -2.50
C LEU A 69 -9.76 -6.00 -2.03
N LEU A 70 -8.85 -5.08 -2.36
CA LEU A 70 -9.03 -3.67 -2.06
C LEU A 70 -10.25 -3.11 -2.81
N LEU A 71 -10.36 -3.41 -4.11
CA LEU A 71 -11.49 -2.98 -4.94
C LEU A 71 -12.84 -3.47 -4.40
N ASP A 72 -12.92 -4.74 -4.02
CA ASP A 72 -14.15 -5.37 -3.53
C ASP A 72 -14.59 -4.85 -2.14
N ASN A 73 -13.67 -4.22 -1.39
CA ASN A 73 -13.91 -3.79 0.00
C ASN A 73 -13.53 -2.32 0.24
N LEU A 74 -13.54 -1.49 -0.78
CA LEU A 74 -13.08 -0.10 -0.69
C LEU A 74 -13.83 0.71 0.38
N ASP A 75 -15.10 0.39 0.61
CA ASP A 75 -15.96 0.95 1.66
C ASP A 75 -15.44 0.73 3.09
N ALA A 76 -14.63 -0.31 3.32
CA ALA A 76 -13.99 -0.53 4.62
C ALA A 76 -12.82 0.43 4.85
N HIS A 77 -12.19 0.89 3.80
CA HIS A 77 -10.95 1.67 3.86
C HIS A 77 -11.17 3.19 3.88
N LEU A 78 -12.32 3.66 3.38
CA LEU A 78 -12.57 5.08 3.16
C LEU A 78 -13.77 5.56 3.99
N TYR A 79 -13.66 6.77 4.55
CA TYR A 79 -14.73 7.47 5.25
C TYR A 79 -14.38 8.95 5.41
N GLY A 80 -15.36 9.76 5.84
CA GLY A 80 -15.23 11.20 6.00
C GLY A 80 -15.62 11.96 4.72
N ASP A 81 -16.04 13.21 4.90
CA ASP A 81 -16.61 14.02 3.81
C ASP A 81 -15.58 14.95 3.16
N ALA A 82 -14.44 15.20 3.82
CA ALA A 82 -13.45 16.21 3.41
C ALA A 82 -12.00 15.68 3.48
N VAL A 83 -11.75 14.52 2.90
CA VAL A 83 -10.41 13.92 2.83
C VAL A 83 -9.57 14.67 1.81
N ASP A 84 -8.44 15.27 2.22
CA ASP A 84 -7.53 15.98 1.32
C ASP A 84 -6.76 15.00 0.43
N GLN A 85 -6.23 13.91 1.03
CA GLN A 85 -5.34 12.97 0.34
C GLN A 85 -5.66 11.52 0.69
N ILE A 86 -5.67 10.67 -0.33
CA ILE A 86 -5.75 9.21 -0.17
C ILE A 86 -4.45 8.62 -0.68
N VAL A 87 -3.66 8.06 0.24
CA VAL A 87 -2.35 7.47 -0.05
C VAL A 87 -2.52 5.97 -0.26
N LEU A 88 -2.23 5.51 -1.46
CA LEU A 88 -2.43 4.14 -1.90
C LEU A 88 -1.09 3.44 -2.12
N LEU A 89 -0.80 2.41 -1.31
CA LEU A 89 0.39 1.58 -1.41
C LEU A 89 -0.03 0.11 -1.45
N ILE A 90 -0.03 -0.51 -2.63
CA ILE A 90 -0.53 -1.85 -2.91
C ILE A 90 0.14 -2.45 -4.15
N GLY A 91 0.09 -3.78 -4.31
CA GLY A 91 0.54 -4.49 -5.51
C GLY A 91 1.63 -5.54 -5.25
N THR A 92 2.38 -5.44 -4.14
CA THR A 92 3.40 -6.45 -3.83
C THR A 92 2.80 -7.85 -3.64
N ASN A 93 1.57 -7.94 -3.12
CA ASN A 93 0.89 -9.23 -2.96
C ASN A 93 0.28 -9.76 -4.27
N ASP A 94 -0.06 -8.89 -5.19
CA ASP A 94 -0.45 -9.28 -6.56
C ASP A 94 0.71 -10.00 -7.23
N ILE A 95 1.92 -9.42 -7.19
CA ILE A 95 3.14 -10.07 -7.67
C ILE A 95 3.38 -11.41 -6.94
N GLY A 96 3.29 -11.40 -5.61
CA GLY A 96 3.56 -12.60 -4.79
C GLY A 96 2.54 -13.73 -4.94
N LYS A 97 1.37 -13.45 -5.48
CA LYS A 97 0.30 -14.41 -5.80
C LYS A 97 0.19 -14.72 -7.30
N ASP A 98 1.16 -14.25 -8.07
CA ASP A 98 1.23 -14.43 -9.52
C ASP A 98 -0.01 -13.91 -10.28
N VAL A 99 -0.64 -12.85 -9.76
CA VAL A 99 -1.67 -12.10 -10.48
C VAL A 99 -1.01 -11.41 -11.66
N SER A 100 -1.66 -11.40 -12.81
CA SER A 100 -1.11 -10.74 -13.99
C SER A 100 -1.03 -9.22 -13.81
N MET A 101 -0.04 -8.58 -14.42
CA MET A 101 0.09 -7.12 -14.39
C MET A 101 -1.16 -6.43 -14.95
N ASN A 102 -1.74 -6.97 -16.04
CA ASN A 102 -2.94 -6.40 -16.63
C ASN A 102 -4.14 -6.44 -15.66
N GLU A 103 -4.36 -7.55 -14.98
CA GLU A 103 -5.42 -7.67 -13.98
C GLU A 103 -5.19 -6.72 -12.81
N THR A 104 -3.96 -6.59 -12.34
CA THR A 104 -3.58 -5.66 -11.26
C THR A 104 -3.83 -4.22 -11.69
N LEU A 105 -3.45 -3.84 -12.91
CA LEU A 105 -3.69 -2.49 -13.45
C LEU A 105 -5.19 -2.21 -13.62
N ASP A 106 -5.98 -3.16 -14.14
CA ASP A 106 -7.42 -3.02 -14.28
C ASP A 106 -8.11 -2.82 -12.92
N ASN A 107 -7.70 -3.59 -11.91
CA ASN A 107 -8.21 -3.42 -10.55
C ASN A 107 -7.82 -2.07 -9.96
N LEU A 108 -6.56 -1.66 -10.10
CA LEU A 108 -6.05 -0.40 -9.61
C LEU A 108 -6.74 0.80 -10.28
N GLU A 109 -6.96 0.74 -11.59
CA GLU A 109 -7.70 1.76 -12.33
C GLU A 109 -9.13 1.90 -11.80
N ARG A 110 -9.82 0.78 -11.57
CA ARG A 110 -11.17 0.79 -10.99
C ARG A 110 -11.19 1.32 -9.56
N VAL A 111 -10.17 1.04 -8.75
CA VAL A 111 -9.99 1.65 -7.42
C VAL A 111 -9.87 3.17 -7.55
N ILE A 112 -8.98 3.66 -8.42
CA ILE A 112 -8.78 5.09 -8.70
C ILE A 112 -10.10 5.75 -9.14
N GLN A 113 -10.80 5.16 -10.09
CA GLN A 113 -12.09 5.68 -10.61
C GLN A 113 -13.17 5.71 -9.53
N SER A 114 -13.20 4.71 -8.64
CA SER A 114 -14.16 4.66 -7.53
C SER A 114 -13.85 5.75 -6.49
N ILE A 115 -12.57 5.94 -6.15
CA ILE A 115 -12.13 7.02 -5.26
C ILE A 115 -12.46 8.39 -5.89
N ALA A 116 -12.10 8.61 -7.15
CA ALA A 116 -12.34 9.88 -7.84
C ALA A 116 -13.82 10.25 -7.92
N ARG A 117 -14.70 9.25 -8.03
CA ARG A 117 -16.16 9.46 -8.03
C ARG A 117 -16.70 9.83 -6.65
N GLU A 118 -16.22 9.17 -5.59
CA GLU A 118 -16.71 9.35 -4.23
C GLU A 118 -16.04 10.55 -3.53
N TYR A 119 -14.77 10.79 -3.85
CA TYR A 119 -13.93 11.85 -3.29
C TYR A 119 -13.38 12.77 -4.41
N PRO A 120 -14.24 13.54 -5.10
CA PRO A 120 -13.82 14.29 -6.30
C PRO A 120 -12.84 15.42 -6.04
N LEU A 121 -12.67 15.84 -4.78
CA LEU A 121 -11.73 16.90 -4.37
C LEU A 121 -10.44 16.36 -3.77
N SER A 122 -10.37 15.06 -3.45
CA SER A 122 -9.20 14.44 -2.85
C SER A 122 -8.11 14.21 -3.90
N GLN A 123 -6.85 14.38 -3.50
CA GLN A 123 -5.70 13.93 -4.31
C GLN A 123 -5.39 12.47 -3.98
N ILE A 124 -5.19 11.65 -4.99
CA ILE A 124 -4.76 10.26 -4.85
C ILE A 124 -3.25 10.21 -4.98
N LYS A 125 -2.56 9.76 -3.95
CA LYS A 125 -1.11 9.59 -3.92
C LYS A 125 -0.78 8.11 -4.12
N LEU A 126 -0.50 7.72 -5.37
CA LEU A 126 -0.15 6.35 -5.71
C LEU A 126 1.34 6.13 -5.48
N VAL A 127 1.66 5.42 -4.41
CA VAL A 127 3.05 5.10 -4.05
C VAL A 127 3.54 3.94 -4.91
N SER A 128 4.76 4.03 -5.42
CA SER A 128 5.41 2.91 -6.12
C SER A 128 5.43 1.65 -5.24
N ILE A 129 5.30 0.47 -5.83
CA ILE A 129 5.58 -0.79 -5.14
C ILE A 129 7.02 -0.73 -4.63
N LEU A 130 7.22 -1.04 -3.35
CA LEU A 130 8.52 -0.94 -2.71
C LEU A 130 9.47 -2.05 -3.18
N PRO A 131 10.80 -1.85 -3.10
CA PRO A 131 11.76 -2.89 -3.40
C PRO A 131 11.65 -4.07 -2.42
N VAL A 132 12.22 -5.21 -2.81
CA VAL A 132 12.44 -6.37 -1.96
C VAL A 132 13.94 -6.66 -1.84
N ASN A 133 14.37 -7.40 -0.82
CA ASN A 133 15.72 -7.93 -0.74
C ASN A 133 15.71 -9.39 -1.20
N GLU A 134 16.33 -9.66 -2.35
CA GLU A 134 16.35 -10.97 -2.99
C GLU A 134 17.44 -11.92 -2.42
N GLY A 135 18.05 -11.56 -1.27
CA GLY A 135 19.02 -12.40 -0.59
C GLY A 135 18.50 -13.81 -0.28
N GLU A 136 19.43 -14.79 -0.28
CA GLU A 136 19.08 -16.20 -0.07
C GLU A 136 18.28 -16.44 1.24
N GLU A 137 18.62 -15.68 2.30
CA GLU A 137 17.96 -15.75 3.60
C GLU A 137 16.49 -15.33 3.56
N TYR A 138 16.07 -14.54 2.54
CA TYR A 138 14.72 -13.98 2.41
C TYR A 138 13.87 -14.70 1.38
N LYS A 139 14.40 -15.69 0.69
CA LYS A 139 13.72 -16.40 -0.42
C LYS A 139 12.31 -16.89 -0.10
N GLN A 140 12.05 -17.29 1.13
CA GLN A 140 10.73 -17.82 1.50
C GLN A 140 9.67 -16.72 1.56
N THR A 141 10.03 -15.53 2.02
CA THR A 141 9.10 -14.40 2.12
C THR A 141 8.99 -13.64 0.81
N VAL A 142 10.13 -13.35 0.18
CA VAL A 142 10.18 -12.62 -1.10
C VAL A 142 9.58 -13.46 -2.23
N TYR A 143 9.85 -14.76 -2.23
CA TYR A 143 9.25 -15.78 -3.10
C TYR A 143 9.50 -15.47 -4.59
N ILE A 144 8.45 -15.15 -5.36
CA ILE A 144 8.53 -14.84 -6.80
C ILE A 144 8.64 -13.35 -7.11
N ARG A 145 8.75 -12.51 -6.09
CA ARG A 145 8.96 -11.08 -6.27
C ARG A 145 10.41 -10.83 -6.67
N THR A 146 10.60 -10.07 -7.73
CA THR A 146 11.94 -9.60 -8.13
C THR A 146 11.91 -8.10 -8.31
N ASN A 147 13.02 -7.44 -8.03
CA ASN A 147 13.16 -6.00 -8.23
C ASN A 147 13.04 -5.62 -9.72
N GLU A 148 13.40 -6.50 -10.64
CA GLU A 148 13.17 -6.32 -12.07
C GLU A 148 11.67 -6.20 -12.37
N LYS A 149 10.87 -7.18 -11.93
CA LYS A 149 9.40 -7.19 -12.09
C LYS A 149 8.75 -6.00 -11.41
N ILE A 150 9.20 -5.64 -10.20
CA ILE A 150 8.69 -4.49 -9.46
C ILE A 150 8.93 -3.18 -10.23
N ARG A 151 10.13 -2.99 -10.79
CA ARG A 151 10.42 -1.78 -11.61
C ARG A 151 9.55 -1.72 -12.87
N GLU A 152 9.35 -2.84 -13.56
CA GLU A 152 8.44 -2.92 -14.70
C GLU A 152 7.00 -2.49 -14.30
N TRP A 153 6.50 -3.02 -13.19
CA TRP A 153 5.18 -2.68 -12.69
C TRP A 153 5.08 -1.22 -12.24
N ASN A 154 6.11 -0.67 -11.64
CA ASN A 154 6.14 0.74 -11.25
C ASN A 154 6.09 1.68 -12.46
N GLN A 155 6.72 1.32 -13.58
CA GLN A 155 6.57 2.07 -14.84
C GLN A 155 5.12 2.05 -15.34
N ALA A 156 4.45 0.90 -15.24
CA ALA A 156 3.04 0.78 -15.61
C ALA A 156 2.11 1.57 -14.65
N TYR A 157 2.42 1.60 -13.36
CA TYR A 157 1.72 2.42 -12.35
C TYR A 157 1.86 3.92 -12.64
N GLU A 158 3.06 4.37 -12.98
CA GLU A 158 3.31 5.77 -13.35
C GLU A 158 2.54 6.15 -14.62
N ALA A 159 2.55 5.27 -15.63
CA ALA A 159 1.77 5.47 -16.86
C ALA A 159 0.27 5.55 -16.58
N LEU A 160 -0.26 4.67 -15.72
CA LEU A 160 -1.66 4.70 -15.30
C LEU A 160 -1.97 6.00 -14.55
N ALA A 161 -1.16 6.40 -13.58
CA ALA A 161 -1.35 7.63 -12.82
C ALA A 161 -1.39 8.87 -13.71
N SER A 162 -0.54 8.93 -14.74
CA SER A 162 -0.46 10.06 -15.67
C SER A 162 -1.74 10.29 -16.49
N ALA A 163 -2.63 9.31 -16.57
CA ALA A 163 -3.92 9.43 -17.24
C ALA A 163 -4.98 10.18 -16.41
N TYR A 164 -4.71 10.45 -15.14
CA TYR A 164 -5.66 11.05 -14.19
C TYR A 164 -5.09 12.30 -13.53
N MET A 165 -5.70 13.46 -13.71
CA MET A 165 -5.24 14.71 -13.07
C MET A 165 -5.28 14.72 -11.54
N GLN A 166 -6.07 13.83 -10.95
CA GLN A 166 -6.24 13.69 -9.51
C GLN A 166 -5.23 12.72 -8.89
N VAL A 167 -4.38 12.08 -9.70
CA VAL A 167 -3.44 11.05 -9.25
C VAL A 167 -2.01 11.52 -9.43
N ASP A 168 -1.26 11.54 -8.33
CA ASP A 168 0.18 11.74 -8.34
C ASP A 168 0.87 10.40 -8.08
N PHE A 169 1.77 9.99 -8.98
CA PHE A 169 2.65 8.85 -8.73
C PHE A 169 3.83 9.27 -7.86
N LEU A 170 4.08 8.53 -6.77
CA LEU A 170 5.19 8.80 -5.86
C LEU A 170 6.31 7.77 -6.07
N PRO A 171 7.42 8.12 -6.73
CA PRO A 171 8.52 7.19 -7.05
C PRO A 171 9.44 6.96 -5.84
N ILE A 172 8.94 6.26 -4.83
CA ILE A 172 9.65 6.04 -3.56
C ILE A 172 10.67 4.88 -3.65
N TYR A 173 10.54 4.00 -4.66
CA TYR A 173 11.33 2.78 -4.80
C TYR A 173 12.83 2.99 -4.52
N ASP A 174 13.47 3.92 -5.22
CA ASP A 174 14.92 4.14 -5.13
C ASP A 174 15.36 4.70 -3.77
N SER A 175 14.46 5.34 -3.01
CA SER A 175 14.76 5.87 -1.68
C SER A 175 15.04 4.78 -0.64
N LEU A 176 14.65 3.54 -0.92
CA LEU A 176 14.80 2.41 -0.01
C LEU A 176 15.84 1.39 -0.49
N THR A 177 16.45 1.59 -1.66
CA THR A 177 17.41 0.65 -2.23
C THR A 177 18.84 0.93 -1.81
N ASP A 178 19.65 -0.11 -1.82
CA ASP A 178 21.11 -0.03 -1.76
C ASP A 178 21.73 0.17 -3.16
N SER A 179 23.06 0.15 -3.24
CA SER A 179 23.82 0.33 -4.49
C SER A 179 23.59 -0.82 -5.51
N GLU A 180 23.07 -1.95 -5.08
CA GLU A 180 22.75 -3.11 -5.92
C GLU A 180 21.27 -3.12 -6.34
N GLY A 181 20.48 -2.12 -5.94
CA GLY A 181 19.07 -1.99 -6.24
C GLY A 181 18.18 -2.94 -5.42
N GLN A 182 18.69 -3.46 -4.29
CA GLN A 182 17.95 -4.28 -3.35
C GLN A 182 17.37 -3.44 -2.23
N LEU A 183 16.25 -3.84 -1.63
CA LEU A 183 15.81 -3.23 -0.36
C LEU A 183 16.95 -3.35 0.66
N GLN A 184 17.39 -2.21 1.20
CA GLN A 184 18.52 -2.22 2.15
C GLN A 184 18.25 -3.19 3.30
N SER A 185 19.26 -4.02 3.65
CA SER A 185 19.12 -5.01 4.72
C SER A 185 18.76 -4.39 6.08
N ALA A 186 19.20 -3.15 6.34
CA ALA A 186 18.82 -2.41 7.55
C ALA A 186 17.34 -1.99 7.56
N TYR A 187 16.70 -1.92 6.40
CA TYR A 187 15.32 -1.45 6.25
C TYR A 187 14.29 -2.56 6.25
N THR A 188 14.70 -3.81 6.30
CA THR A 188 13.79 -4.95 6.27
C THR A 188 14.00 -5.91 7.43
N THR A 189 12.94 -6.66 7.75
CA THR A 189 12.96 -7.74 8.76
C THR A 189 13.01 -9.12 8.10
N ASP A 190 12.49 -9.25 6.89
CA ASP A 190 12.30 -10.53 6.20
C ASP A 190 12.45 -10.43 4.67
N GLY A 191 13.05 -9.34 4.19
CA GLY A 191 13.25 -9.06 2.76
C GLY A 191 12.08 -8.37 2.08
N LEU A 192 10.91 -8.27 2.73
CA LEU A 192 9.66 -7.69 2.21
C LEU A 192 9.10 -6.60 3.15
N HIS A 193 8.89 -6.95 4.41
CA HIS A 193 8.33 -6.03 5.40
C HIS A 193 9.42 -5.10 5.97
N LEU A 194 9.02 -3.87 6.24
CA LEU A 194 9.95 -2.86 6.70
C LEU A 194 10.25 -2.99 8.21
N SER A 195 11.51 -2.75 8.55
CA SER A 195 11.95 -2.47 9.92
C SER A 195 11.52 -1.04 10.34
N VAL A 196 11.71 -0.69 11.60
CA VAL A 196 11.51 0.70 12.07
C VAL A 196 12.36 1.69 11.26
N ALA A 197 13.63 1.33 10.98
CA ALA A 197 14.50 2.15 10.14
C ALA A 197 13.98 2.27 8.69
N GLY A 198 13.40 1.20 8.14
CA GLY A 198 12.76 1.21 6.82
C GLY A 198 11.52 2.11 6.80
N TYR A 199 10.67 2.07 7.81
CA TYR A 199 9.54 2.97 7.93
C TYR A 199 9.96 4.43 8.14
N GLN A 200 11.08 4.69 8.84
CA GLN A 200 11.63 6.03 8.95
C GLN A 200 12.09 6.55 7.57
N ALA A 201 12.81 5.74 6.82
CA ALA A 201 13.25 6.09 5.46
C ALA A 201 12.07 6.32 4.51
N LEU A 202 11.04 5.45 4.57
CA LEU A 202 9.80 5.63 3.83
C LEU A 202 9.09 6.94 4.22
N SER A 203 9.02 7.26 5.51
CA SER A 203 8.40 8.50 5.99
C SER A 203 9.14 9.74 5.48
N ASP A 204 10.47 9.74 5.52
CA ASP A 204 11.27 10.87 5.07
C ASP A 204 11.13 11.09 3.56
N ALA A 205 11.06 10.00 2.77
CA ALA A 205 10.81 10.08 1.35
C ALA A 205 9.38 10.57 1.04
N LEU A 206 8.36 10.06 1.72
CA LEU A 206 6.95 10.45 1.51
C LEU A 206 6.67 11.90 1.90
N LYS A 207 7.30 12.43 2.94
CA LYS A 207 7.08 13.82 3.41
C LYS A 207 7.27 14.85 2.30
N THR A 208 8.19 14.60 1.37
CA THR A 208 8.47 15.52 0.25
C THR A 208 7.31 15.64 -0.75
N TYR A 209 6.38 14.69 -0.74
CA TYR A 209 5.22 14.61 -1.63
C TYR A 209 3.89 14.89 -0.93
N LEU A 210 3.85 14.73 0.40
CA LEU A 210 2.62 14.85 1.16
C LEU A 210 2.45 16.23 1.81
N PHE A 211 3.55 16.93 2.00
CA PHE A 211 3.62 18.24 2.68
C PHE A 211 4.48 19.22 1.91
#